data_2b745dfe2c5bdea85be2c88eecc57386
#
_entry.id   2b745dfe2c5bdea85be2c88eecc57386
#
_cell.length_a   1.000
_cell.length_b   1.000
_cell.length_c   1.000
_cell.angle_alpha   90.00
_cell.angle_beta   90.00
_cell.angle_gamma   90.00
#
_symmetry.space_group_name_H-M   'P 1'
#
loop_
_entity.id
_entity.type
_entity.pdbx_description
1 polymer ?
#
loop_
_entity_poly.entity_id
_entity_poly.type
_entity_poly.pdbx_seq_one_letter_code
_entity_poly.pdbx_strand_id
1 'polypeptide(L)'
;RSTLFPYTTLFRSKVLKQFGGDIECRNGVYTAKKSALHGIDIDAENIPDLVPILAVVAAYADGDTTIFGAERLRYKESDRIESVCSNLVRLGAEVEQRPDGMVIHGRKRLKGGELVGFNDHRILMAFSVAALFADGDTTITDAESINKSYPDFFDDYNNLGGKASVLNNR
;
A
#
# COMPACT_ATOMS: atom_id res chain seq x y z
N ARG A 1 0.83 19.02 21.02
CA ARG A 1 1.80 18.57 20.00
C ARG A 1 1.83 17.05 20.06
N SER A 2 1.10 16.41 19.16
CA SER A 2 1.15 14.97 18.99
C SER A 2 2.55 14.61 18.46
N THR A 3 3.38 13.99 19.29
CA THR A 3 4.59 13.33 18.85
C THR A 3 4.21 12.03 18.15
N LEU A 4 3.72 12.13 16.93
CA LEU A 4 3.47 11.00 16.06
C LEU A 4 4.82 10.30 15.79
N PHE A 5 5.02 9.23 16.51
CA PHE A 5 5.98 8.14 16.35
C PHE A 5 7.14 8.36 15.36
N PRO A 6 8.31 8.82 15.82
CA PRO A 6 9.49 8.92 14.97
C PRO A 6 9.90 7.58 14.36
N TYR A 7 9.61 6.46 15.04
CA TYR A 7 9.97 5.12 14.60
C TYR A 7 9.29 4.69 13.29
N THR A 8 7.99 4.89 13.13
CA THR A 8 7.26 4.45 11.93
C THR A 8 7.70 5.22 10.68
N THR A 9 7.98 6.51 10.80
CA THR A 9 8.43 7.33 9.67
C THR A 9 9.85 6.97 9.25
N LEU A 10 10.74 6.68 10.20
CA LEU A 10 12.10 6.21 9.94
C LEU A 10 12.10 4.83 9.26
N PHE A 11 11.23 3.91 9.71
CA PHE A 11 11.09 2.59 9.08
C PHE A 11 10.55 2.70 7.64
N ARG A 12 9.52 3.52 7.41
CA ARG A 12 8.97 3.73 6.06
C ARG A 12 10.04 4.20 5.08
N SER A 13 10.77 5.26 5.42
CA SER A 13 11.82 5.79 4.55
C SER A 13 12.98 4.81 4.38
N LYS A 14 13.30 4.01 5.40
CA LYS A 14 14.35 2.99 5.31
C LYS A 14 13.98 1.87 4.33
N VAL A 15 12.77 1.32 4.44
CA VAL A 15 12.31 0.25 3.54
C VAL A 15 12.17 0.78 2.11
N LEU A 16 11.62 1.98 1.92
CA LEU A 16 11.52 2.58 0.58
C LEU A 16 12.90 2.83 -0.05
N LYS A 17 13.92 3.18 0.74
CA LYS A 17 15.31 3.27 0.26
C LYS A 17 15.87 1.91 -0.14
N GLN A 18 15.51 0.84 0.56
CA GLN A 18 15.90 -0.52 0.19
C GLN A 18 15.31 -0.93 -1.18
N PHE A 19 14.08 -0.48 -1.48
CA PHE A 19 13.51 -0.61 -2.82
C PHE A 19 14.23 0.21 -3.90
N GLY A 20 15.19 1.07 -3.54
CA GLY A 20 15.85 2.00 -4.46
C GLY A 20 15.22 3.39 -4.51
N GLY A 21 14.30 3.69 -3.60
CA GLY A 21 13.64 5.01 -3.51
C GLY A 21 14.61 6.14 -3.17
N ASP A 22 14.64 7.21 -3.98
CA ASP A 22 15.39 8.42 -3.70
C ASP A 22 14.62 9.31 -2.72
N ILE A 23 14.84 9.08 -1.44
CA ILE A 23 14.16 9.77 -0.35
C ILE A 23 15.19 10.38 0.60
N GLU A 24 15.09 11.68 0.82
CA GLU A 24 15.89 12.42 1.80
C GLU A 24 15.00 12.99 2.90
N CYS A 25 15.58 13.10 4.11
CA CYS A 25 14.97 13.84 5.22
C CYS A 25 15.96 14.88 5.72
N ARG A 26 15.57 16.16 5.64
CA ARG A 26 16.36 17.29 6.19
C ARG A 26 15.45 18.14 7.07
N ASN A 27 15.84 18.32 8.32
CA ASN A 27 15.07 19.13 9.29
C ASN A 27 13.58 18.74 9.41
N GLY A 28 13.26 17.43 9.35
CA GLY A 28 11.89 16.93 9.43
C GLY A 28 11.09 17.04 8.13
N VAL A 29 11.67 17.58 7.06
CA VAL A 29 11.07 17.63 5.72
C VAL A 29 11.56 16.45 4.90
N TYR A 30 10.63 15.67 4.38
CA TYR A 30 10.92 14.56 3.47
C TYR A 30 10.78 15.03 2.02
N THR A 31 11.79 14.69 1.23
CA THR A 31 11.79 14.90 -0.22
C THR A 31 11.92 13.55 -0.89
N ALA A 32 10.99 13.22 -1.78
CA ALA A 32 11.05 12.02 -2.59
C ALA A 32 11.16 12.40 -4.07
N LYS A 33 12.02 11.71 -4.80
CA LYS A 33 12.17 11.88 -6.25
C LYS A 33 11.83 10.59 -6.97
N LYS A 34 11.39 10.71 -8.22
CA LYS A 34 11.16 9.54 -9.06
C LYS A 34 12.44 8.72 -9.20
N SER A 35 12.37 7.44 -8.90
CA SER A 35 13.48 6.50 -8.97
C SER A 35 13.01 5.15 -9.50
N ALA A 36 13.95 4.34 -10.00
CA ALA A 36 13.69 2.96 -10.35
C ALA A 36 13.66 2.12 -9.06
N LEU A 37 12.55 1.44 -8.86
CA LEU A 37 12.37 0.54 -7.72
C LEU A 37 12.67 -0.89 -8.13
N HIS A 38 13.21 -1.70 -7.21
CA HIS A 38 13.53 -3.12 -7.41
C HIS A 38 13.04 -3.95 -6.24
N GLY A 39 12.81 -5.25 -6.49
CA GLY A 39 12.34 -6.19 -5.48
C GLY A 39 13.33 -6.36 -4.32
N ILE A 40 12.80 -6.67 -3.14
CA ILE A 40 13.54 -6.85 -1.88
C ILE A 40 12.88 -7.90 -0.99
N ASP A 41 13.61 -8.38 0.00
CA ASP A 41 13.04 -9.18 1.08
C ASP A 41 12.66 -8.29 2.27
N ILE A 42 11.45 -8.47 2.82
CA ILE A 42 10.89 -7.66 3.90
C ILE A 42 10.48 -8.57 5.06
N ASP A 43 11.12 -8.42 6.21
CA ASP A 43 10.64 -8.93 7.47
C ASP A 43 9.56 -7.97 8.03
N ALA A 44 8.33 -8.47 8.09
CA ALA A 44 7.15 -7.70 8.50
C ALA A 44 6.82 -7.82 9.99
N GLU A 45 7.58 -8.60 10.77
CA GLU A 45 7.29 -8.88 12.19
C GLU A 45 7.05 -7.60 13.00
N ASN A 46 7.90 -6.58 12.78
CA ASN A 46 7.85 -5.31 13.51
C ASN A 46 7.15 -4.17 12.75
N ILE A 47 6.71 -4.40 11.51
CA ILE A 47 6.07 -3.40 10.66
C ILE A 47 4.78 -3.88 9.98
N PRO A 48 3.94 -4.70 10.65
CA PRO A 48 2.79 -5.33 10.01
C PRO A 48 1.82 -4.32 9.36
N ASP A 49 1.68 -3.17 9.96
CA ASP A 49 0.78 -2.12 9.48
C ASP A 49 1.26 -1.42 8.19
N LEU A 50 2.51 -1.62 7.79
CA LEU A 50 3.04 -1.09 6.53
C LEU A 50 2.90 -2.09 5.37
N VAL A 51 2.60 -3.35 5.64
CA VAL A 51 2.55 -4.39 4.60
C VAL A 51 1.62 -4.05 3.46
N PRO A 52 0.38 -3.56 3.65
CA PRO A 52 -0.50 -3.26 2.53
C PRO A 52 0.11 -2.25 1.53
N ILE A 53 0.69 -1.16 2.03
CA ILE A 53 1.29 -0.16 1.14
C ILE A 53 2.64 -0.63 0.56
N LEU A 54 3.44 -1.41 1.31
CA LEU A 54 4.70 -1.96 0.80
C LEU A 54 4.45 -3.02 -0.28
N ALA A 55 3.38 -3.79 -0.18
CA ALA A 55 2.95 -4.72 -1.22
C ALA A 55 2.55 -4.00 -2.51
N VAL A 56 1.89 -2.84 -2.41
CA VAL A 56 1.62 -1.97 -3.57
C VAL A 56 2.92 -1.48 -4.19
N VAL A 57 3.87 -1.00 -3.39
CA VAL A 57 5.20 -0.58 -3.90
C VAL A 57 5.91 -1.73 -4.62
N ALA A 58 5.89 -2.94 -4.02
CA ALA A 58 6.47 -4.14 -4.58
C ALA A 58 5.87 -4.51 -5.95
N ALA A 59 4.54 -4.35 -6.10
CA ALA A 59 3.86 -4.66 -7.35
C ALA A 59 4.29 -3.76 -8.53
N TYR A 60 4.83 -2.56 -8.25
CA TYR A 60 5.38 -1.63 -9.24
C TYR A 60 6.91 -1.64 -9.31
N ALA A 61 7.60 -2.41 -8.46
CA ALA A 61 9.05 -2.57 -8.49
C ALA A 61 9.47 -3.52 -9.62
N ASP A 62 10.76 -3.54 -9.97
CA ASP A 62 11.33 -4.50 -10.92
C ASP A 62 11.85 -5.72 -10.15
N GLY A 63 11.43 -6.91 -10.53
CA GLY A 63 11.80 -8.18 -9.86
C GLY A 63 10.88 -8.53 -8.68
N ASP A 64 11.28 -9.55 -7.94
CA ASP A 64 10.47 -10.19 -6.92
C ASP A 64 10.66 -9.54 -5.54
N THR A 65 9.58 -9.39 -4.81
CA THR A 65 9.58 -8.99 -3.40
C THR A 65 8.97 -10.10 -2.56
N THR A 66 9.71 -10.56 -1.54
CA THR A 66 9.22 -11.48 -0.54
C THR A 66 8.87 -10.73 0.75
N ILE A 67 7.63 -10.82 1.21
CA ILE A 67 7.19 -10.34 2.53
C ILE A 67 6.95 -11.56 3.40
N PHE A 68 7.61 -11.65 4.56
CA PHE A 68 7.52 -12.77 5.49
C PHE A 68 7.39 -12.28 6.94
N GLY A 69 7.13 -13.19 7.89
CA GLY A 69 6.94 -12.83 9.30
C GLY A 69 5.66 -12.03 9.55
N ALA A 70 4.66 -12.17 8.68
CA ALA A 70 3.45 -11.36 8.66
C ALA A 70 2.18 -12.13 9.13
N GLU A 71 2.31 -13.28 9.79
CA GLU A 71 1.16 -14.10 10.21
C GLU A 71 0.16 -13.36 11.08
N ARG A 72 0.60 -12.35 11.85
CA ARG A 72 -0.30 -11.48 12.66
C ARG A 72 -1.28 -10.68 11.82
N LEU A 73 -1.02 -10.51 10.53
CA LEU A 73 -1.90 -9.77 9.61
C LEU A 73 -3.21 -10.51 9.34
N ARG A 74 -3.24 -11.83 9.54
CA ARG A 74 -4.47 -12.63 9.39
C ARG A 74 -5.53 -12.35 10.46
N TYR A 75 -5.12 -11.71 11.56
CA TYR A 75 -5.95 -11.42 12.73
C TYR A 75 -6.15 -9.91 12.94
N LYS A 76 -6.03 -9.09 11.87
CA LYS A 76 -6.28 -7.65 11.90
C LYS A 76 -7.76 -7.34 11.58
N GLU A 77 -8.09 -6.11 11.18
CA GLU A 77 -9.45 -5.70 10.78
C GLU A 77 -10.00 -6.56 9.64
N SER A 78 -9.12 -7.03 8.77
CA SER A 78 -9.34 -8.07 7.77
C SER A 78 -8.19 -9.08 7.83
N ASP A 79 -8.30 -10.24 7.18
CA ASP A 79 -7.11 -11.02 6.83
C ASP A 79 -6.33 -10.22 5.77
N ARG A 80 -5.38 -9.39 6.24
CA ARG A 80 -4.65 -8.47 5.36
C ARG A 80 -3.76 -9.18 4.35
N ILE A 81 -3.31 -10.41 4.61
CA ILE A 81 -2.57 -11.20 3.62
C ILE A 81 -3.50 -11.52 2.46
N GLU A 82 -4.67 -12.08 2.76
CA GLU A 82 -5.70 -12.41 1.75
C GLU A 82 -6.18 -11.16 1.01
N SER A 83 -6.52 -10.10 1.76
CA SER A 83 -7.07 -8.85 1.20
C SER A 83 -6.09 -8.17 0.25
N VAL A 84 -4.79 -8.16 0.58
CA VAL A 84 -3.74 -7.60 -0.27
C VAL A 84 -3.53 -8.47 -1.51
N CYS A 85 -3.35 -9.78 -1.33
CA CYS A 85 -3.11 -10.69 -2.46
C CYS A 85 -4.27 -10.67 -3.46
N SER A 86 -5.52 -10.76 -2.98
CA SER A 86 -6.70 -10.77 -3.87
C SER A 86 -6.83 -9.46 -4.66
N ASN A 87 -6.62 -8.31 -4.03
CA ASN A 87 -6.69 -7.02 -4.73
C ASN A 87 -5.53 -6.83 -5.72
N LEU A 88 -4.31 -7.24 -5.40
CA LEU A 88 -3.19 -7.21 -6.34
C LEU A 88 -3.46 -8.07 -7.58
N VAL A 89 -4.01 -9.28 -7.39
CA VAL A 89 -4.43 -10.16 -8.51
C VAL A 89 -5.50 -9.49 -9.36
N ARG A 90 -6.48 -8.80 -8.77
CA ARG A 90 -7.50 -8.05 -9.50
C ARG A 90 -6.91 -6.93 -10.36
N LEU A 91 -5.83 -6.30 -9.91
CA LEU A 91 -5.07 -5.32 -10.69
C LEU A 91 -4.14 -5.97 -11.75
N GLY A 92 -4.11 -7.31 -11.82
CA GLY A 92 -3.29 -8.07 -12.77
C GLY A 92 -1.84 -8.29 -12.33
N ALA A 93 -1.54 -8.11 -11.04
CA ALA A 93 -0.26 -8.53 -10.47
C ALA A 93 -0.20 -10.06 -10.33
N GLU A 94 1.01 -10.59 -10.36
CA GLU A 94 1.29 -11.98 -10.06
C GLU A 94 1.77 -12.09 -8.62
N VAL A 95 1.04 -12.85 -7.79
CA VAL A 95 1.27 -12.92 -6.35
C VAL A 95 1.14 -14.36 -5.87
N GLU A 96 2.10 -14.81 -5.08
CA GLU A 96 2.06 -16.08 -4.35
C GLU A 96 1.72 -15.80 -2.89
N GLN A 97 0.52 -16.17 -2.45
CA GLN A 97 0.14 -16.06 -1.05
C GLN A 97 0.80 -17.16 -0.22
N ARG A 98 1.32 -16.81 0.96
CA ARG A 98 1.94 -17.71 1.93
C ARG A 98 1.22 -17.65 3.28
N PRO A 99 1.38 -18.64 4.16
CA PRO A 99 0.77 -18.61 5.50
C PRO A 99 1.15 -17.38 6.32
N ASP A 100 2.41 -16.94 6.23
CA ASP A 100 3.03 -15.86 6.98
C ASP A 100 3.42 -14.64 6.13
N GLY A 101 2.90 -14.56 4.88
CA GLY A 101 3.27 -13.46 3.98
C GLY A 101 2.88 -13.68 2.53
N MET A 102 3.71 -13.19 1.62
CA MET A 102 3.48 -13.28 0.18
C MET A 102 4.76 -13.06 -0.62
N VAL A 103 4.79 -13.57 -1.87
CA VAL A 103 5.76 -13.16 -2.89
C VAL A 103 5.02 -12.39 -3.96
N ILE A 104 5.55 -11.24 -4.33
CA ILE A 104 4.97 -10.35 -5.33
C ILE A 104 5.96 -10.24 -6.48
N HIS A 105 5.56 -10.68 -7.67
CA HIS A 105 6.32 -10.53 -8.90
C HIS A 105 6.00 -9.18 -9.51
N GLY A 106 6.92 -8.22 -9.34
CA GLY A 106 6.68 -6.84 -9.72
C GLY A 106 6.46 -6.66 -11.22
N ARG A 107 5.55 -5.78 -11.58
CA ARG A 107 5.20 -5.44 -12.96
C ARG A 107 5.17 -3.93 -13.13
N LYS A 108 5.67 -3.47 -14.27
CA LYS A 108 5.71 -2.02 -14.59
C LYS A 108 4.34 -1.38 -14.79
N ARG A 109 3.29 -2.19 -15.02
CA ARG A 109 1.92 -1.72 -15.25
C ARG A 109 0.91 -2.67 -14.64
N LEU A 110 0.01 -2.12 -13.87
CA LEU A 110 -1.19 -2.78 -13.38
C LEU A 110 -2.42 -2.14 -14.05
N LYS A 111 -3.50 -2.89 -14.12
CA LYS A 111 -4.76 -2.42 -14.71
C LYS A 111 -5.67 -1.89 -13.61
N GLY A 112 -6.49 -0.89 -13.92
CA GLY A 112 -7.62 -0.52 -13.08
C GLY A 112 -8.66 -1.65 -13.02
N GLY A 113 -9.55 -1.58 -12.04
CA GLY A 113 -10.59 -2.59 -11.87
C GLY A 113 -11.41 -2.42 -10.59
N GLU A 114 -12.22 -3.42 -10.28
CA GLU A 114 -13.06 -3.44 -9.09
C GLU A 114 -12.31 -4.13 -7.95
N LEU A 115 -12.05 -3.40 -6.88
CA LEU A 115 -11.35 -3.82 -5.69
C LEU A 115 -12.28 -3.86 -4.49
N VAL A 116 -11.89 -4.62 -3.47
CA VAL A 116 -12.65 -4.76 -2.23
C VAL A 116 -11.88 -4.08 -1.10
N GLY A 117 -12.53 -3.18 -0.37
CA GLY A 117 -11.95 -2.48 0.78
C GLY A 117 -11.87 -3.34 2.05
N PHE A 118 -12.64 -4.44 2.12
CA PHE A 118 -12.66 -5.36 3.26
C PHE A 118 -12.97 -4.67 4.60
N ASN A 119 -13.65 -3.53 4.54
CA ASN A 119 -13.90 -2.68 5.71
C ASN A 119 -12.61 -2.38 6.52
N ASP A 120 -11.46 -2.33 5.83
CA ASP A 120 -10.14 -2.06 6.40
C ASP A 120 -9.53 -0.80 5.77
N HIS A 121 -9.37 0.25 6.59
CA HIS A 121 -8.86 1.54 6.14
C HIS A 121 -7.46 1.46 5.54
N ARG A 122 -6.60 0.51 5.97
CA ARG A 122 -5.25 0.35 5.41
C ARG A 122 -5.27 -0.28 4.03
N ILE A 123 -6.19 -1.21 3.79
CA ILE A 123 -6.42 -1.77 2.47
C ILE A 123 -6.95 -0.67 1.55
N LEU A 124 -7.97 0.06 1.98
CA LEU A 124 -8.54 1.16 1.20
C LEU A 124 -7.47 2.19 0.81
N MET A 125 -6.69 2.71 1.78
CA MET A 125 -5.64 3.71 1.50
C MET A 125 -4.55 3.17 0.57
N ALA A 126 -4.07 1.94 0.80
CA ALA A 126 -3.00 1.35 -0.01
C ALA A 126 -3.43 1.18 -1.48
N PHE A 127 -4.64 0.69 -1.71
CA PHE A 127 -5.13 0.47 -3.06
C PHE A 127 -5.64 1.76 -3.74
N SER A 128 -6.02 2.78 -2.98
CA SER A 128 -6.20 4.13 -3.55
C SER A 128 -4.88 4.69 -4.09
N VAL A 129 -3.76 4.44 -3.42
CA VAL A 129 -2.43 4.81 -3.94
C VAL A 129 -2.08 3.96 -5.17
N ALA A 130 -2.38 2.66 -5.19
CA ALA A 130 -2.17 1.80 -6.36
C ALA A 130 -2.92 2.34 -7.58
N ALA A 131 -4.14 2.82 -7.41
CA ALA A 131 -4.98 3.37 -8.46
C ALA A 131 -4.38 4.59 -9.17
N LEU A 132 -3.47 5.36 -8.52
CA LEU A 132 -2.77 6.49 -9.17
C LEU A 132 -1.90 6.05 -10.36
N PHE A 133 -1.45 4.82 -10.35
CA PHE A 133 -0.50 4.29 -11.33
C PHE A 133 -1.08 3.18 -12.21
N ALA A 134 -2.33 2.77 -11.94
CA ALA A 134 -3.02 1.75 -12.71
C ALA A 134 -3.53 2.31 -14.05
N ASP A 135 -3.52 1.49 -15.08
CA ASP A 135 -4.08 1.82 -16.40
C ASP A 135 -5.62 1.68 -16.35
N GLY A 136 -6.35 2.79 -16.36
CA GLY A 136 -7.81 2.86 -16.32
C GLY A 136 -8.38 3.14 -14.93
N ASP A 137 -9.69 3.20 -14.83
CA ASP A 137 -10.39 3.54 -13.60
C ASP A 137 -10.36 2.39 -12.59
N THR A 138 -10.33 2.73 -11.31
CA THR A 138 -10.38 1.79 -10.20
C THR A 138 -11.52 2.14 -9.26
N THR A 139 -12.36 1.18 -8.94
CA THR A 139 -13.42 1.32 -7.94
C THR A 139 -13.07 0.46 -6.73
N ILE A 140 -13.22 1.00 -5.53
CA ILE A 140 -12.93 0.28 -4.28
C ILE A 140 -14.16 0.37 -3.38
N THR A 141 -14.64 -0.78 -2.86
CA THR A 141 -15.77 -0.81 -1.91
C THR A 141 -15.35 -0.35 -0.52
N ASP A 142 -16.33 -0.22 0.38
CA ASP A 142 -16.13 0.07 1.81
C ASP A 142 -15.37 1.40 2.07
N ALA A 143 -15.62 2.42 1.25
CA ALA A 143 -14.92 3.72 1.33
C ALA A 143 -15.07 4.39 2.70
N GLU A 144 -16.16 4.14 3.41
CA GLU A 144 -16.43 4.63 4.76
C GLU A 144 -15.45 4.10 5.81
N SER A 145 -14.75 3.00 5.54
CA SER A 145 -13.73 2.44 6.45
C SER A 145 -12.61 3.44 6.76
N ILE A 146 -12.41 4.45 5.90
CA ILE A 146 -11.41 5.51 6.09
C ILE A 146 -11.64 6.29 7.38
N ASN A 147 -12.90 6.46 7.80
CA ASN A 147 -13.28 7.19 8.99
C ASN A 147 -12.70 6.61 10.30
N LYS A 148 -12.24 5.34 10.26
CA LYS A 148 -11.61 4.68 11.41
C LYS A 148 -10.27 5.30 11.82
N SER A 149 -9.54 5.92 10.88
CA SER A 149 -8.20 6.43 11.17
C SER A 149 -7.82 7.72 10.46
N TYR A 150 -8.37 8.00 9.28
CA TYR A 150 -8.00 9.17 8.49
C TYR A 150 -9.20 9.70 7.68
N PRO A 151 -10.17 10.37 8.32
CA PRO A 151 -11.39 10.87 7.66
C PRO A 151 -11.10 11.78 6.46
N ASP A 152 -10.07 12.61 6.54
CA ASP A 152 -9.71 13.61 5.52
C ASP A 152 -8.83 13.01 4.38
N PHE A 153 -8.63 11.69 4.35
CA PHE A 153 -7.72 11.04 3.39
C PHE A 153 -8.02 11.38 1.94
N PHE A 154 -9.28 11.33 1.50
CA PHE A 154 -9.62 11.58 0.11
C PHE A 154 -9.54 13.06 -0.26
N ASP A 155 -9.74 13.97 0.69
CA ASP A 155 -9.51 15.40 0.49
C ASP A 155 -8.00 15.65 0.28
N ASP A 156 -7.15 15.11 1.13
CA ASP A 156 -5.70 15.22 0.99
C ASP A 156 -5.19 14.51 -0.27
N TYR A 157 -5.73 13.33 -0.58
CA TYR A 157 -5.41 12.59 -1.80
C TYR A 157 -5.70 13.41 -3.06
N ASN A 158 -6.88 14.07 -3.12
CA ASN A 158 -7.26 14.93 -4.24
C ASN A 158 -6.43 16.20 -4.29
N ASN A 159 -6.13 16.83 -3.15
CA ASN A 159 -5.26 18.01 -3.06
C ASN A 159 -3.82 17.71 -3.52
N LEU A 160 -3.35 16.49 -3.37
CA LEU A 160 -2.05 16.01 -3.85
C LEU A 160 -2.06 15.59 -5.33
N GLY A 161 -3.19 15.74 -6.03
CA GLY A 161 -3.31 15.48 -7.47
C GLY A 161 -3.98 14.14 -7.82
N GLY A 162 -4.49 13.42 -6.84
CA GLY A 162 -5.39 12.29 -7.06
C GLY A 162 -6.73 12.73 -7.63
N LYS A 163 -7.53 11.77 -8.11
CA LYS A 163 -8.88 12.00 -8.61
C LYS A 163 -9.80 10.92 -8.05
N ALA A 164 -10.25 11.11 -6.82
CA ALA A 164 -11.19 10.20 -6.17
C ALA A 164 -12.55 10.87 -5.97
N SER A 165 -13.62 10.12 -6.14
CA SER A 165 -14.98 10.52 -5.81
C SER A 165 -15.70 9.37 -5.12
N VAL A 166 -16.59 9.69 -4.18
CA VAL A 166 -17.42 8.69 -3.50
C VAL A 166 -18.66 8.44 -4.38
N LEU A 167 -18.84 7.18 -4.79
CA LEU A 167 -20.04 6.74 -5.49
C LEU A 167 -21.06 6.30 -4.43
N ASN A 168 -22.12 7.08 -4.24
CA ASN A 168 -23.24 6.65 -3.41
C ASN A 168 -24.11 5.71 -4.23
N ASN A 169 -24.12 4.41 -3.90
CA ASN A 169 -25.12 3.50 -4.40
C ASN A 169 -26.48 3.95 -3.81
N ARG A 170 -27.33 4.55 -4.66
CA ARG A 170 -28.73 4.79 -4.35
C ARG A 170 -29.53 3.51 -4.46
#